data_e0e5c3e7478cd80ae6bdef8ed53e68a4
#
_entry.id   e0e5c3e7478cd80ae6bdef8ed53e68a4
#
_cell.length_a   1.000
_cell.length_b   1.000
_cell.length_c   1.000
_cell.angle_alpha   90.00
_cell.angle_beta   90.00
_cell.angle_gamma   90.00
#
_symmetry.space_group_name_H-M   'P 1'
#
loop_
_entity.id
_entity.type
_entity.pdbx_description
1 polymer ?
#
loop_
_entity_poly.entity_id
_entity_poly.type
_entity_poly.pdbx_seq_one_letter_code
_entity_poly.pdbx_strand_id
1 'polypeptide(L)'
;MTPTNTIAQGTALITGASTGIGAIYADRLARRGHDLILVARNREKLQTLAARISDATGRAVEVVAADLGTAADLARVEDILRRDASITALVNNAGIGTHSSLLDSDVERMEAMIRLNVLALTRLTYAAAPGFVARGRGTIINIASIVAVAPELLNGVYGGSKAFVQAFTTSLHHELADKGVRVQAVLPGATATDFWEIGGLPVENLPSEIVMRADDMVDAALVGLDRGEVHTIPALEDAALWQAFEAARAALGPQLSARRPAARFGLGAN
;
A
#
# COMPACT_ATOMS: atom_id res chain seq x y z
N MET A 1 -9.64 12.68 -34.30
CA MET A 1 -9.15 11.69 -33.32
C MET A 1 -10.37 10.93 -32.82
N THR A 2 -10.51 9.68 -33.21
CA THR A 2 -11.60 8.80 -32.76
C THR A 2 -11.42 8.54 -31.25
N PRO A 3 -12.48 8.70 -30.42
CA PRO A 3 -12.38 8.33 -29.02
C PRO A 3 -12.12 6.83 -28.94
N THR A 4 -10.95 6.45 -28.41
CA THR A 4 -10.69 5.07 -28.01
C THR A 4 -11.70 4.71 -26.93
N ASN A 5 -12.65 3.86 -27.28
CA ASN A 5 -13.64 3.29 -26.38
C ASN A 5 -12.90 2.39 -25.37
N THR A 6 -12.34 3.00 -24.33
CA THR A 6 -11.64 2.30 -23.27
C THR A 6 -12.71 1.54 -22.48
N ILE A 7 -12.72 0.22 -22.59
CA ILE A 7 -13.58 -0.66 -21.78
C ILE A 7 -13.40 -0.26 -20.33
N ALA A 8 -14.49 0.10 -19.65
CA ALA A 8 -14.46 0.53 -18.26
C ALA A 8 -13.81 -0.58 -17.40
N GLN A 9 -12.69 -0.23 -16.78
CA GLN A 9 -11.91 -1.16 -15.93
C GLN A 9 -12.60 -1.44 -14.57
N GLY A 10 -13.75 -0.82 -14.33
CA GLY A 10 -14.44 -0.76 -13.04
C GLY A 10 -13.94 0.41 -12.20
N THR A 11 -14.28 0.41 -10.92
CA THR A 11 -13.95 1.50 -10.00
C THR A 11 -12.73 1.15 -9.16
N ALA A 12 -11.83 2.11 -8.95
CA ALA A 12 -10.72 2.01 -8.01
C ALA A 12 -11.00 2.84 -6.75
N LEU A 13 -10.97 2.21 -5.58
CA LEU A 13 -11.02 2.90 -4.29
C LEU A 13 -9.59 3.15 -3.80
N ILE A 14 -9.27 4.41 -3.50
CA ILE A 14 -7.93 4.84 -3.12
C ILE A 14 -7.98 5.56 -1.77
N THR A 15 -7.27 5.04 -0.79
CA THR A 15 -7.17 5.66 0.53
C THR A 15 -5.98 6.61 0.61
N GLY A 16 -6.09 7.67 1.43
CA GLY A 16 -5.06 8.71 1.51
C GLY A 16 -4.90 9.48 0.19
N ALA A 17 -5.98 9.64 -0.57
CA ALA A 17 -5.95 10.14 -1.94
C ALA A 17 -5.80 11.67 -2.06
N SER A 18 -5.82 12.44 -0.96
CA SER A 18 -5.87 13.91 -1.04
C SER A 18 -4.57 14.56 -1.51
N THR A 19 -3.43 13.91 -1.36
CA THR A 19 -2.09 14.43 -1.74
C THR A 19 -1.12 13.29 -2.06
N GLY A 20 0.06 13.62 -2.52
CA GLY A 20 1.20 12.71 -2.67
C GLY A 20 0.90 11.47 -3.51
N ILE A 21 1.39 10.33 -3.05
CA ILE A 21 1.29 9.04 -3.75
C ILE A 21 -0.17 8.69 -4.11
N GLY A 22 -1.11 8.86 -3.17
CA GLY A 22 -2.51 8.52 -3.40
C GLY A 22 -3.17 9.37 -4.48
N ALA A 23 -2.87 10.67 -4.54
CA ALA A 23 -3.37 11.56 -5.57
C ALA A 23 -2.82 11.22 -6.97
N ILE A 24 -1.57 10.75 -7.04
CA ILE A 24 -0.96 10.32 -8.30
C ILE A 24 -1.55 8.97 -8.76
N TYR A 25 -1.75 8.01 -7.84
CA TYR A 25 -2.50 6.79 -8.17
C TYR A 25 -3.88 7.09 -8.72
N ALA A 26 -4.60 8.07 -8.14
CA ALA A 26 -5.91 8.48 -8.64
C ALA A 26 -5.84 8.97 -10.10
N ASP A 27 -4.90 9.87 -10.43
CA ASP A 27 -4.69 10.34 -11.79
C ASP A 27 -4.33 9.20 -12.76
N ARG A 28 -3.38 8.35 -12.38
CA ARG A 28 -2.91 7.24 -13.23
C ARG A 28 -3.98 6.18 -13.48
N LEU A 29 -4.75 5.81 -12.45
CA LEU A 29 -5.82 4.82 -12.59
C LEU A 29 -7.00 5.37 -13.40
N ALA A 30 -7.34 6.66 -13.26
CA ALA A 30 -8.33 7.30 -14.11
C ALA A 30 -7.91 7.27 -15.59
N ARG A 31 -6.65 7.60 -15.90
CA ARG A 31 -6.10 7.50 -17.27
C ARG A 31 -6.05 6.07 -17.81
N ARG A 32 -6.00 5.07 -16.93
CA ARG A 32 -6.11 3.65 -17.27
C ARG A 32 -7.55 3.17 -17.44
N GLY A 33 -8.55 4.06 -17.28
CA GLY A 33 -9.98 3.79 -17.54
C GLY A 33 -10.81 3.41 -16.32
N HIS A 34 -10.27 3.54 -15.08
CA HIS A 34 -11.05 3.36 -13.87
C HIS A 34 -11.89 4.60 -13.55
N ASP A 35 -13.11 4.40 -13.07
CA ASP A 35 -13.78 5.37 -12.23
C ASP A 35 -13.19 5.31 -10.81
N LEU A 36 -13.36 6.37 -10.01
CA LEU A 36 -12.63 6.49 -8.76
C LEU A 36 -13.55 6.73 -7.56
N ILE A 37 -13.17 6.16 -6.41
CA ILE A 37 -13.65 6.57 -5.08
C ILE A 37 -12.42 7.02 -4.30
N LEU A 38 -12.34 8.32 -3.99
CA LEU A 38 -11.23 8.95 -3.29
C LEU A 38 -11.54 9.09 -1.82
N VAL A 39 -10.75 8.46 -0.95
CA VAL A 39 -10.95 8.44 0.51
C VAL A 39 -9.80 9.17 1.20
N ALA A 40 -10.10 10.24 1.95
CA ALA A 40 -9.18 10.93 2.86
C ALA A 40 -9.97 11.86 3.81
N ARG A 41 -9.28 12.45 4.79
CA ARG A 41 -9.90 13.37 5.77
C ARG A 41 -10.30 14.73 5.17
N ASN A 42 -9.45 15.28 4.31
CA ASN A 42 -9.66 16.63 3.77
C ASN A 42 -10.57 16.60 2.53
N ARG A 43 -11.85 16.93 2.73
CA ARG A 43 -12.88 16.97 1.70
C ARG A 43 -12.55 17.95 0.57
N GLU A 44 -12.05 19.14 0.89
CA GLU A 44 -11.78 20.18 -0.10
C GLU A 44 -10.67 19.77 -1.06
N LYS A 45 -9.56 19.23 -0.51
CA LYS A 45 -8.47 18.68 -1.35
C LYS A 45 -8.97 17.55 -2.24
N LEU A 46 -9.83 16.66 -1.73
CA LEU A 46 -10.42 15.58 -2.51
C LEU A 46 -11.31 16.11 -3.62
N GLN A 47 -12.16 17.12 -3.36
CA GLN A 47 -13.04 17.72 -4.36
C GLN A 47 -12.25 18.42 -5.47
N THR A 48 -11.22 19.17 -5.12
CA THR A 48 -10.32 19.81 -6.09
C THR A 48 -9.63 18.76 -6.97
N LEU A 49 -9.14 17.68 -6.39
CA LEU A 49 -8.54 16.60 -7.13
C LEU A 49 -9.55 15.89 -8.03
N ALA A 50 -10.75 15.62 -7.53
CA ALA A 50 -11.82 14.96 -8.27
C ALA A 50 -12.22 15.77 -9.51
N ALA A 51 -12.46 17.08 -9.36
CA ALA A 51 -12.77 17.96 -10.49
C ALA A 51 -11.66 17.92 -11.54
N ARG A 52 -10.40 18.10 -11.13
CA ARG A 52 -9.26 18.07 -12.04
C ARG A 52 -9.14 16.74 -12.81
N ILE A 53 -9.35 15.62 -12.14
CA ILE A 53 -9.26 14.29 -12.79
C ILE A 53 -10.45 14.07 -13.72
N SER A 54 -11.68 14.41 -13.31
CA SER A 54 -12.86 14.29 -14.15
C SER A 54 -12.73 15.13 -15.43
N ASP A 55 -12.29 16.38 -15.30
CA ASP A 55 -12.06 17.27 -16.45
C ASP A 55 -11.01 16.74 -17.42
N ALA A 56 -9.92 16.16 -16.88
CA ALA A 56 -8.80 15.67 -17.69
C ALA A 56 -9.07 14.31 -18.34
N THR A 57 -9.95 13.47 -17.78
CA THR A 57 -10.08 12.06 -18.17
C THR A 57 -11.51 11.66 -18.57
N GLY A 58 -12.51 12.45 -18.22
CA GLY A 58 -13.93 12.12 -18.39
C GLY A 58 -14.42 11.00 -17.46
N ARG A 59 -13.60 10.57 -16.45
CA ARG A 59 -13.98 9.51 -15.52
C ARG A 59 -14.82 10.04 -14.37
N ALA A 60 -15.73 9.22 -13.86
CA ALA A 60 -16.49 9.53 -12.66
C ALA A 60 -15.57 9.45 -11.42
N VAL A 61 -15.64 10.46 -10.55
CA VAL A 61 -14.83 10.50 -9.32
C VAL A 61 -15.72 10.86 -8.14
N GLU A 62 -15.90 9.88 -7.25
CA GLU A 62 -16.62 10.05 -5.99
C GLU A 62 -15.66 10.44 -4.86
N VAL A 63 -16.11 11.31 -3.95
CA VAL A 63 -15.35 11.80 -2.80
C VAL A 63 -15.97 11.31 -1.49
N VAL A 64 -15.21 10.55 -0.72
CA VAL A 64 -15.57 10.06 0.60
C VAL A 64 -14.65 10.67 1.64
N ALA A 65 -15.09 11.73 2.33
CA ALA A 65 -14.36 12.29 3.45
C ALA A 65 -14.48 11.34 4.65
N ALA A 66 -13.35 10.74 5.07
CA ALA A 66 -13.29 9.75 6.15
C ALA A 66 -11.95 9.79 6.88
N ASP A 67 -11.98 9.65 8.21
CA ASP A 67 -10.82 9.37 9.03
C ASP A 67 -10.74 7.85 9.31
N LEU A 68 -9.88 7.16 8.60
CA LEU A 68 -9.71 5.71 8.76
C LEU A 68 -9.10 5.29 10.10
N GLY A 69 -8.65 6.25 10.91
CA GLY A 69 -8.28 6.03 12.31
C GLY A 69 -9.47 5.85 13.24
N THR A 70 -10.68 6.24 12.84
CA THR A 70 -11.91 6.08 13.62
C THR A 70 -12.71 4.85 13.19
N ALA A 71 -13.31 4.16 14.15
CA ALA A 71 -14.09 2.94 13.87
C ALA A 71 -15.32 3.22 12.97
N ALA A 72 -15.99 4.35 13.18
CA ALA A 72 -17.20 4.70 12.45
C ALA A 72 -16.94 4.97 10.98
N ASP A 73 -15.92 5.79 10.66
CA ASP A 73 -15.58 6.11 9.30
C ASP A 73 -14.97 4.90 8.56
N LEU A 74 -14.15 4.11 9.26
CA LEU A 74 -13.59 2.88 8.72
C LEU A 74 -14.70 1.90 8.32
N ALA A 75 -15.69 1.68 9.21
CA ALA A 75 -16.84 0.81 8.92
C ALA A 75 -17.66 1.31 7.71
N ARG A 76 -17.81 2.63 7.55
CA ARG A 76 -18.48 3.21 6.39
C ARG A 76 -17.75 2.91 5.07
N VAL A 77 -16.43 3.00 5.05
CA VAL A 77 -15.63 2.68 3.86
C VAL A 77 -15.63 1.17 3.57
N GLU A 78 -15.61 0.33 4.61
CA GLU A 78 -15.78 -1.12 4.47
C GLU A 78 -17.14 -1.46 3.81
N ASP A 79 -18.21 -0.79 4.22
CA ASP A 79 -19.54 -1.00 3.65
C ASP A 79 -19.61 -0.63 2.16
N ILE A 80 -18.91 0.42 1.74
CA ILE A 80 -18.77 0.76 0.32
C ILE A 80 -18.09 -0.38 -0.43
N LEU A 81 -16.94 -0.88 0.08
CA LEU A 81 -16.20 -2.00 -0.54
C LEU A 81 -17.02 -3.29 -0.63
N ARG A 82 -17.87 -3.56 0.35
CA ARG A 82 -18.72 -4.77 0.36
C ARG A 82 -19.89 -4.69 -0.60
N ARG A 83 -20.48 -3.50 -0.77
CA ARG A 83 -21.75 -3.33 -1.50
C ARG A 83 -21.59 -2.91 -2.94
N ASP A 84 -20.52 -2.19 -3.26
CA ASP A 84 -20.30 -1.69 -4.62
C ASP A 84 -19.55 -2.74 -5.47
N ALA A 85 -20.31 -3.47 -6.28
CA ALA A 85 -19.76 -4.48 -7.17
C ALA A 85 -18.93 -3.89 -8.34
N SER A 86 -19.02 -2.60 -8.61
CA SER A 86 -18.21 -1.92 -9.63
C SER A 86 -16.73 -1.82 -9.20
N ILE A 87 -16.43 -1.88 -7.90
CA ILE A 87 -15.08 -1.76 -7.39
C ILE A 87 -14.26 -2.99 -7.78
N THR A 88 -13.21 -2.76 -8.55
CA THR A 88 -12.27 -3.79 -9.05
C THR A 88 -10.84 -3.56 -8.58
N ALA A 89 -10.56 -2.42 -7.97
CA ALA A 89 -9.24 -2.13 -7.44
C ALA A 89 -9.33 -1.44 -6.07
N LEU A 90 -8.46 -1.83 -5.15
CA LEU A 90 -8.27 -1.21 -3.84
C LEU A 90 -6.81 -0.79 -3.72
N VAL A 91 -6.57 0.52 -3.48
CA VAL A 91 -5.24 1.06 -3.18
C VAL A 91 -5.20 1.47 -1.70
N ASN A 92 -4.60 0.64 -0.88
CA ASN A 92 -4.33 0.91 0.53
C ASN A 92 -3.07 1.79 0.63
N ASN A 93 -3.26 3.10 0.51
CA ASN A 93 -2.17 4.07 0.55
C ASN A 93 -2.19 4.92 1.83
N ALA A 94 -3.34 5.11 2.48
CA ALA A 94 -3.40 5.89 3.72
C ALA A 94 -2.40 5.37 4.76
N GLY A 95 -1.59 6.27 5.29
CA GLY A 95 -0.58 5.92 6.29
C GLY A 95 0.10 7.16 6.86
N ILE A 96 0.70 7.00 8.02
CA ILE A 96 1.56 7.98 8.68
C ILE A 96 2.86 7.35 9.08
N GLY A 97 3.88 8.18 9.29
CA GLY A 97 5.20 7.75 9.74
C GLY A 97 5.80 8.73 10.72
N THR A 98 6.96 8.38 11.24
CA THR A 98 7.80 9.24 12.07
C THR A 98 9.25 8.80 11.96
N HIS A 99 10.17 9.74 12.17
CA HIS A 99 11.60 9.48 12.31
C HIS A 99 12.06 9.52 13.79
N SER A 100 11.15 9.91 14.72
CA SER A 100 11.47 9.98 16.15
C SER A 100 11.94 8.64 16.68
N SER A 101 12.95 8.66 17.57
CA SER A 101 13.41 7.44 18.25
C SER A 101 12.33 6.88 19.19
N LEU A 102 12.53 5.67 19.70
CA LEU A 102 11.63 5.09 20.71
C LEU A 102 11.48 6.00 21.94
N LEU A 103 12.59 6.58 22.41
CA LEU A 103 12.61 7.38 23.64
C LEU A 103 11.98 8.77 23.45
N ASP A 104 11.93 9.27 22.21
CA ASP A 104 11.40 10.59 21.87
C ASP A 104 10.00 10.50 21.24
N SER A 105 9.43 9.30 21.13
CA SER A 105 8.12 9.09 20.53
C SER A 105 7.02 9.06 21.60
N ASP A 106 5.87 9.62 21.25
CA ASP A 106 4.64 9.47 21.99
C ASP A 106 3.95 8.14 21.63
N VAL A 107 3.66 7.31 22.62
CA VAL A 107 3.03 5.99 22.44
C VAL A 107 1.64 6.08 21.80
N GLU A 108 0.87 7.13 22.08
CA GLU A 108 -0.46 7.35 21.50
C GLU A 108 -0.36 7.60 19.98
N ARG A 109 0.68 8.32 19.54
CA ARG A 109 0.97 8.48 18.11
C ARG A 109 1.38 7.15 17.48
N MET A 110 2.12 6.31 18.18
CA MET A 110 2.49 4.96 17.70
C MET A 110 1.25 4.05 17.58
N GLU A 111 0.34 4.10 18.54
CA GLU A 111 -0.93 3.38 18.46
C GLU A 111 -1.77 3.88 17.26
N ALA A 112 -1.91 5.19 17.08
CA ALA A 112 -2.60 5.77 15.93
C ALA A 112 -1.98 5.32 14.59
N MET A 113 -0.65 5.21 14.53
CA MET A 113 0.07 4.69 13.37
C MET A 113 -0.29 3.23 13.10
N ILE A 114 -0.31 2.36 14.12
CA ILE A 114 -0.72 0.96 13.97
C ILE A 114 -2.18 0.88 13.50
N ARG A 115 -3.08 1.68 14.08
CA ARG A 115 -4.49 1.74 13.67
C ARG A 115 -4.64 2.07 12.19
N LEU A 116 -3.91 3.07 11.70
CA LEU A 116 -4.03 3.49 10.32
C LEU A 116 -3.27 2.56 9.36
N ASN A 117 -1.98 2.30 9.64
CA ASN A 117 -1.11 1.58 8.70
C ASN A 117 -1.40 0.07 8.65
N VAL A 118 -1.91 -0.50 9.75
CA VAL A 118 -2.13 -1.95 9.89
C VAL A 118 -3.62 -2.28 9.94
N LEU A 119 -4.34 -1.78 10.96
CA LEU A 119 -5.72 -2.19 11.19
C LEU A 119 -6.64 -1.74 10.05
N ALA A 120 -6.57 -0.47 9.64
CA ALA A 120 -7.42 0.03 8.56
C ALA A 120 -7.16 -0.72 7.23
N LEU A 121 -5.91 -0.86 6.84
CA LEU A 121 -5.50 -1.63 5.64
C LEU A 121 -6.04 -3.06 5.68
N THR A 122 -5.87 -3.76 6.81
CA THR A 122 -6.37 -5.12 7.00
C THR A 122 -7.88 -5.19 6.81
N ARG A 123 -8.63 -4.35 7.51
CA ARG A 123 -10.09 -4.35 7.46
C ARG A 123 -10.63 -4.01 6.07
N LEU A 124 -10.06 -3.04 5.38
CA LEU A 124 -10.46 -2.69 4.01
C LEU A 124 -10.15 -3.83 3.03
N THR A 125 -9.01 -4.51 3.20
CA THR A 125 -8.67 -5.69 2.41
C THR A 125 -9.67 -6.82 2.62
N TYR A 126 -10.05 -7.11 3.87
CA TYR A 126 -11.07 -8.12 4.20
C TYR A 126 -12.47 -7.75 3.69
N ALA A 127 -12.77 -6.45 3.58
CA ALA A 127 -14.03 -5.98 3.00
C ALA A 127 -14.07 -6.15 1.47
N ALA A 128 -12.95 -5.94 0.78
CA ALA A 128 -12.87 -6.00 -0.69
C ALA A 128 -12.67 -7.42 -1.24
N ALA A 129 -11.79 -8.22 -0.62
CA ALA A 129 -11.32 -9.48 -1.17
C ALA A 129 -12.43 -10.50 -1.47
N PRO A 130 -13.46 -10.71 -0.62
CA PRO A 130 -14.54 -11.66 -0.93
C PRO A 130 -15.27 -11.30 -2.23
N GLY A 131 -15.57 -10.02 -2.46
CA GLY A 131 -16.22 -9.56 -3.68
C GLY A 131 -15.33 -9.75 -4.92
N PHE A 132 -14.02 -9.51 -4.80
CA PHE A 132 -13.06 -9.74 -5.88
C PHE A 132 -12.96 -11.22 -6.25
N VAL A 133 -12.86 -12.10 -5.26
CA VAL A 133 -12.83 -13.56 -5.45
C VAL A 133 -14.12 -14.07 -6.10
N ALA A 134 -15.29 -13.63 -5.62
CA ALA A 134 -16.56 -14.03 -6.16
C ALA A 134 -16.73 -13.66 -7.65
N ARG A 135 -16.09 -12.59 -8.10
CA ARG A 135 -16.09 -12.16 -9.50
C ARG A 135 -14.91 -12.71 -10.32
N GLY A 136 -13.97 -13.42 -9.69
CA GLY A 136 -12.74 -13.91 -10.33
C GLY A 136 -11.85 -12.75 -10.85
N ARG A 137 -11.99 -11.54 -10.32
CA ARG A 137 -11.30 -10.33 -10.79
C ARG A 137 -11.15 -9.31 -9.69
N GLY A 138 -9.91 -8.88 -9.44
CA GLY A 138 -9.62 -7.80 -8.50
C GLY A 138 -8.14 -7.43 -8.47
N THR A 139 -7.83 -6.25 -7.95
CA THR A 139 -6.46 -5.80 -7.71
C THR A 139 -6.38 -5.12 -6.35
N ILE A 140 -5.41 -5.53 -5.53
CA ILE A 140 -5.11 -4.91 -4.23
C ILE A 140 -3.67 -4.41 -4.29
N ILE A 141 -3.49 -3.10 -4.11
CA ILE A 141 -2.18 -2.45 -4.03
C ILE A 141 -2.01 -1.93 -2.62
N ASN A 142 -0.99 -2.41 -1.93
CA ASN A 142 -0.66 -2.02 -0.57
C ASN A 142 0.65 -1.19 -0.57
N ILE A 143 0.60 0.03 -0.07
CA ILE A 143 1.79 0.87 0.03
C ILE A 143 2.53 0.53 1.32
N ALA A 144 3.60 -0.28 1.18
CA ALA A 144 4.56 -0.60 2.22
C ALA A 144 5.66 0.48 2.34
N SER A 145 6.91 0.09 2.42
CA SER A 145 8.11 0.94 2.39
C SER A 145 9.35 0.04 2.36
N ILE A 146 10.50 0.58 1.97
CA ILE A 146 11.80 -0.10 2.11
C ILE A 146 12.13 -0.44 3.58
N VAL A 147 11.59 0.29 4.55
CA VAL A 147 11.76 -0.02 5.99
C VAL A 147 11.09 -1.33 6.40
N ALA A 148 10.27 -1.93 5.55
CA ALA A 148 9.79 -3.29 5.76
C ALA A 148 10.94 -4.32 5.69
N VAL A 149 11.99 -4.01 4.95
CA VAL A 149 13.20 -4.85 4.76
C VAL A 149 14.38 -4.34 5.58
N ALA A 150 14.47 -3.03 5.79
CA ALA A 150 15.51 -2.35 6.56
C ALA A 150 14.88 -1.51 7.69
N PRO A 151 14.31 -2.15 8.73
CA PRO A 151 13.54 -1.46 9.77
C PRO A 151 14.37 -0.53 10.66
N GLU A 152 15.69 -0.71 10.67
CA GLU A 152 16.64 0.13 11.40
C GLU A 152 16.79 1.55 10.82
N LEU A 153 16.31 1.81 9.60
CA LEU A 153 16.44 3.12 8.97
C LEU A 153 15.56 4.19 9.60
N LEU A 154 14.43 3.81 10.20
CA LEU A 154 13.46 4.74 10.80
C LEU A 154 12.91 4.19 12.13
N ASN A 155 11.84 4.81 12.64
CA ASN A 155 11.18 4.35 13.87
C ASN A 155 10.71 2.89 13.77
N GLY A 156 10.96 2.11 14.83
CA GLY A 156 10.65 0.67 14.86
C GLY A 156 9.17 0.33 14.72
N VAL A 157 8.25 1.18 15.21
CA VAL A 157 6.81 0.97 15.01
C VAL A 157 6.42 1.21 13.55
N TYR A 158 7.01 2.23 12.93
CA TYR A 158 6.81 2.47 11.50
C TYR A 158 7.36 1.29 10.67
N GLY A 159 8.62 0.89 10.92
CA GLY A 159 9.24 -0.27 10.27
C GLY A 159 8.40 -1.54 10.44
N GLY A 160 7.98 -1.82 11.68
CA GLY A 160 7.11 -2.96 11.99
C GLY A 160 5.76 -2.91 11.30
N SER A 161 5.12 -1.73 11.20
CA SER A 161 3.87 -1.57 10.46
C SER A 161 4.01 -1.86 8.98
N LYS A 162 5.13 -1.45 8.36
CA LYS A 162 5.41 -1.68 6.93
C LYS A 162 5.87 -3.12 6.64
N ALA A 163 6.58 -3.75 7.59
CA ALA A 163 6.88 -5.19 7.54
C ALA A 163 5.60 -6.03 7.62
N PHE A 164 4.62 -5.64 8.47
CA PHE A 164 3.31 -6.27 8.46
C PHE A 164 2.65 -6.20 7.08
N VAL A 165 2.63 -5.02 6.45
CA VAL A 165 2.02 -4.82 5.12
C VAL A 165 2.69 -5.71 4.07
N GLN A 166 4.01 -5.81 4.07
CA GLN A 166 4.77 -6.70 3.17
C GLN A 166 4.40 -8.17 3.41
N ALA A 167 4.48 -8.64 4.65
CA ALA A 167 4.18 -10.04 5.00
C ALA A 167 2.71 -10.40 4.70
N PHE A 168 1.78 -9.50 5.01
CA PHE A 168 0.36 -9.66 4.71
C PHE A 168 0.11 -9.77 3.21
N THR A 169 0.76 -8.92 2.41
CA THR A 169 0.65 -8.96 0.94
C THR A 169 1.18 -10.28 0.36
N THR A 170 2.30 -10.79 0.89
CA THR A 170 2.85 -12.10 0.51
C THR A 170 1.85 -13.23 0.78
N SER A 171 1.22 -13.23 1.96
CA SER A 171 0.19 -14.23 2.32
C SER A 171 -1.04 -14.10 1.43
N LEU A 172 -1.54 -12.88 1.21
CA LEU A 172 -2.69 -12.63 0.34
C LEU A 172 -2.43 -13.11 -1.10
N HIS A 173 -1.22 -12.89 -1.64
CA HIS A 173 -0.87 -13.39 -2.96
C HIS A 173 -0.97 -14.91 -3.02
N HIS A 174 -0.42 -15.60 -2.01
CA HIS A 174 -0.49 -17.06 -1.93
C HIS A 174 -1.95 -17.58 -1.86
N GLU A 175 -2.83 -16.85 -1.18
CA GLU A 175 -4.23 -17.26 -0.99
C GLU A 175 -5.14 -16.90 -2.18
N LEU A 176 -4.82 -15.86 -2.96
CA LEU A 176 -5.76 -15.22 -3.88
C LEU A 176 -5.33 -15.26 -5.36
N ALA A 177 -4.06 -15.59 -5.66
CA ALA A 177 -3.56 -15.54 -7.04
C ALA A 177 -4.31 -16.48 -7.99
N ASP A 178 -4.64 -17.69 -7.53
CA ASP A 178 -5.41 -18.69 -8.26
C ASP A 178 -6.91 -18.35 -8.38
N LYS A 179 -7.37 -17.31 -7.67
CA LYS A 179 -8.76 -16.83 -7.65
C LYS A 179 -8.97 -15.58 -8.50
N GLY A 180 -8.00 -15.24 -9.34
CA GLY A 180 -8.06 -14.10 -10.25
C GLY A 180 -7.89 -12.74 -9.58
N VAL A 181 -7.34 -12.69 -8.36
CA VAL A 181 -7.05 -11.44 -7.63
C VAL A 181 -5.55 -11.16 -7.61
N ARG A 182 -5.15 -10.04 -8.19
CA ARG A 182 -3.77 -9.56 -8.14
C ARG A 182 -3.51 -8.80 -6.86
N VAL A 183 -2.36 -9.06 -6.23
CA VAL A 183 -1.96 -8.36 -5.00
C VAL A 183 -0.52 -7.87 -5.17
N GLN A 184 -0.28 -6.60 -4.81
CA GLN A 184 1.05 -5.99 -4.89
C GLN A 184 1.35 -5.22 -3.60
N ALA A 185 2.54 -5.41 -3.05
CA ALA A 185 3.18 -4.49 -2.12
C ALA A 185 4.14 -3.59 -2.89
N VAL A 186 3.99 -2.29 -2.74
CA VAL A 186 4.95 -1.31 -3.22
C VAL A 186 5.81 -0.89 -2.04
N LEU A 187 7.13 -0.93 -2.20
CA LEU A 187 8.11 -0.57 -1.18
C LEU A 187 8.88 0.70 -1.58
N PRO A 188 8.27 1.89 -1.46
CA PRO A 188 8.96 3.14 -1.76
C PRO A 188 10.15 3.37 -0.83
N GLY A 189 11.21 3.96 -1.39
CA GLY A 189 12.22 4.68 -0.63
C GLY A 189 11.76 6.09 -0.26
N ALA A 190 12.69 6.99 -0.01
CA ALA A 190 12.37 8.39 0.17
C ALA A 190 11.67 8.94 -1.08
N THR A 191 10.45 9.43 -0.90
CA THR A 191 9.60 9.92 -1.98
C THR A 191 9.16 11.34 -1.65
N ALA A 192 9.29 12.26 -2.61
CA ALA A 192 8.98 13.68 -2.42
C ALA A 192 7.47 13.89 -2.22
N THR A 193 7.03 14.00 -0.97
CA THR A 193 5.64 14.19 -0.55
C THR A 193 5.58 14.89 0.81
N ASP A 194 4.41 15.45 1.17
CA ASP A 194 4.14 16.05 2.48
C ASP A 194 4.30 15.06 3.66
N PHE A 195 4.44 13.76 3.38
CA PHE A 195 4.62 12.71 4.38
C PHE A 195 5.82 12.98 5.31
N TRP A 196 6.90 13.49 4.75
CA TRP A 196 8.13 13.76 5.48
C TRP A 196 7.97 14.93 6.44
N GLU A 197 7.36 16.02 5.99
CA GLU A 197 7.07 17.19 6.83
C GLU A 197 6.13 16.82 7.99
N ILE A 198 5.04 16.06 7.69
CA ILE A 198 4.10 15.55 8.69
C ILE A 198 4.80 14.62 9.68
N GLY A 199 5.78 13.84 9.23
CA GLY A 199 6.60 12.95 10.04
C GLY A 199 7.65 13.67 10.88
N GLY A 200 7.84 15.00 10.69
CA GLY A 200 8.75 15.85 11.44
C GLY A 200 10.18 15.94 10.85
N LEU A 201 10.39 15.46 9.63
CA LEU A 201 11.65 15.61 8.89
C LEU A 201 11.33 16.11 7.48
N PRO A 202 11.46 17.43 7.20
CA PRO A 202 11.23 17.97 5.86
C PRO A 202 12.10 17.27 4.81
N VAL A 203 11.53 17.01 3.63
CA VAL A 203 12.19 16.22 2.57
C VAL A 203 13.50 16.89 2.08
N GLU A 204 13.60 18.21 2.17
CA GLU A 204 14.78 18.99 1.82
C GLU A 204 16.00 18.66 2.70
N ASN A 205 15.77 18.06 3.86
CA ASN A 205 16.83 17.62 4.77
C ASN A 205 17.38 16.23 4.43
N LEU A 206 16.80 15.57 3.44
CA LEU A 206 17.30 14.29 2.92
C LEU A 206 18.29 14.54 1.77
N PRO A 207 19.30 13.67 1.59
CA PRO A 207 20.14 13.69 0.40
C PRO A 207 19.29 13.61 -0.86
N SER A 208 19.44 14.57 -1.77
CA SER A 208 18.60 14.67 -2.98
C SER A 208 18.69 13.44 -3.89
N GLU A 209 19.83 12.75 -3.87
CA GLU A 209 20.11 11.55 -4.67
C GLU A 209 19.31 10.32 -4.27
N ILE A 210 18.72 10.31 -3.06
CA ILE A 210 17.86 9.21 -2.60
C ILE A 210 16.37 9.55 -2.65
N VAL A 211 16.02 10.80 -2.99
CA VAL A 211 14.63 11.27 -3.01
C VAL A 211 14.03 11.12 -4.40
N MET A 212 13.16 10.15 -4.57
CA MET A 212 12.43 9.91 -5.82
C MET A 212 11.22 10.85 -5.95
N ARG A 213 10.92 11.31 -7.14
CA ARG A 213 9.66 12.02 -7.41
C ARG A 213 8.48 11.05 -7.20
N ALA A 214 7.38 11.58 -6.68
CA ALA A 214 6.23 10.73 -6.38
C ALA A 214 5.53 10.18 -7.63
N ASP A 215 5.55 10.92 -8.73
CA ASP A 215 5.02 10.46 -10.03
C ASP A 215 5.89 9.32 -10.60
N ASP A 216 7.21 9.43 -10.60
CA ASP A 216 8.12 8.38 -11.05
C ASP A 216 7.96 7.10 -10.23
N MET A 217 7.79 7.25 -8.91
CA MET A 217 7.57 6.13 -8.00
C MET A 217 6.27 5.37 -8.33
N VAL A 218 5.15 6.11 -8.55
CA VAL A 218 3.86 5.48 -8.88
C VAL A 218 3.89 4.87 -10.27
N ASP A 219 4.51 5.54 -11.24
CA ASP A 219 4.64 5.01 -12.61
C ASP A 219 5.45 3.71 -12.62
N ALA A 220 6.57 3.64 -11.88
CA ALA A 220 7.34 2.40 -11.69
C ALA A 220 6.53 1.31 -10.99
N ALA A 221 5.77 1.64 -9.95
CA ALA A 221 4.91 0.70 -9.24
C ALA A 221 3.84 0.10 -10.14
N LEU A 222 3.23 0.91 -11.00
CA LEU A 222 2.23 0.43 -11.96
C LEU A 222 2.83 -0.42 -13.08
N VAL A 223 4.07 -0.14 -13.50
CA VAL A 223 4.81 -1.04 -14.41
C VAL A 223 5.09 -2.39 -13.73
N GLY A 224 5.51 -2.39 -12.46
CA GLY A 224 5.68 -3.62 -11.69
C GLY A 224 4.38 -4.42 -11.58
N LEU A 225 3.25 -3.76 -11.31
CA LEU A 225 1.92 -4.39 -11.30
C LEU A 225 1.59 -5.04 -12.64
N ASP A 226 1.86 -4.36 -13.75
CA ASP A 226 1.59 -4.87 -15.11
C ASP A 226 2.48 -6.08 -15.44
N ARG A 227 3.68 -6.16 -14.87
CA ARG A 227 4.61 -7.31 -14.96
C ARG A 227 4.26 -8.45 -14.01
N GLY A 228 3.28 -8.27 -13.13
CA GLY A 228 2.88 -9.28 -12.14
C GLY A 228 3.80 -9.35 -10.91
N GLU A 229 4.57 -8.31 -10.63
CA GLU A 229 5.39 -8.25 -9.42
C GLU A 229 4.52 -8.21 -8.17
N VAL A 230 4.77 -9.11 -7.24
CA VAL A 230 4.11 -9.12 -5.92
C VAL A 230 4.72 -8.06 -4.99
N HIS A 231 6.02 -7.83 -5.14
CA HIS A 231 6.75 -6.78 -4.44
C HIS A 231 7.47 -5.93 -5.45
N THR A 232 7.14 -4.65 -5.50
CA THR A 232 7.81 -3.67 -6.35
C THR A 232 8.60 -2.69 -5.49
N ILE A 233 9.90 -2.62 -5.71
CA ILE A 233 10.82 -1.69 -5.07
C ILE A 233 11.30 -0.72 -6.15
N PRO A 234 10.68 0.46 -6.31
CA PRO A 234 10.92 1.35 -7.45
C PRO A 234 12.37 1.78 -7.66
N ALA A 235 13.16 1.86 -6.57
CA ALA A 235 14.58 2.24 -6.62
C ALA A 235 15.54 1.06 -6.85
N LEU A 236 15.06 -0.18 -6.88
CA LEU A 236 15.91 -1.36 -7.00
C LEU A 236 16.22 -1.64 -8.47
N GLU A 237 17.44 -1.35 -8.91
CA GLU A 237 17.87 -1.57 -10.30
C GLU A 237 17.98 -3.05 -10.65
N ASP A 238 18.55 -3.86 -9.75
CA ASP A 238 18.75 -5.29 -9.99
C ASP A 238 17.70 -6.12 -9.23
N ALA A 239 16.70 -6.59 -9.96
CA ALA A 239 15.66 -7.46 -9.42
C ALA A 239 16.22 -8.80 -8.86
N ALA A 240 17.41 -9.23 -9.27
CA ALA A 240 18.03 -10.46 -8.76
C ALA A 240 18.34 -10.38 -7.26
N LEU A 241 18.60 -9.19 -6.73
CA LEU A 241 18.78 -8.98 -5.28
C LEU A 241 17.52 -9.33 -4.49
N TRP A 242 16.35 -8.89 -4.97
CA TRP A 242 15.08 -9.24 -4.35
C TRP A 242 14.78 -10.73 -4.47
N GLN A 243 15.02 -11.31 -5.65
CA GLN A 243 14.84 -12.75 -5.89
C GLN A 243 15.72 -13.58 -4.95
N ALA A 244 16.99 -13.19 -4.74
CA ALA A 244 17.89 -13.85 -3.81
C ALA A 244 17.41 -13.77 -2.35
N PHE A 245 16.90 -12.59 -1.94
CA PHE A 245 16.31 -12.42 -0.60
C PHE A 245 15.10 -13.36 -0.40
N GLU A 246 14.17 -13.39 -1.34
CA GLU A 246 12.98 -14.25 -1.26
C GLU A 246 13.35 -15.74 -1.33
N ALA A 247 14.33 -16.12 -2.14
CA ALA A 247 14.82 -17.49 -2.19
C ALA A 247 15.45 -17.92 -0.85
N ALA A 248 16.27 -17.05 -0.24
CA ALA A 248 16.86 -17.32 1.09
C ALA A 248 15.78 -17.44 2.17
N ARG A 249 14.77 -16.56 2.15
CA ARG A 249 13.61 -16.63 3.05
C ARG A 249 12.84 -17.94 2.88
N ALA A 250 12.56 -18.34 1.66
CA ALA A 250 11.84 -19.58 1.36
C ALA A 250 12.62 -20.83 1.79
N ALA A 251 13.93 -20.83 1.65
CA ALA A 251 14.80 -21.93 2.06
C ALA A 251 14.78 -22.19 3.58
N LEU A 252 14.38 -21.21 4.39
CA LEU A 252 14.19 -21.41 5.83
C LEU A 252 12.95 -22.25 6.14
N GLY A 253 11.92 -22.21 5.30
CA GLY A 253 10.59 -22.78 5.57
C GLY A 253 10.62 -24.20 6.13
N PRO A 254 11.30 -25.19 5.49
CA PRO A 254 11.36 -26.56 5.97
C PRO A 254 12.05 -26.74 7.33
N GLN A 255 12.79 -25.72 7.79
CA GLN A 255 13.58 -25.77 9.02
C GLN A 255 13.00 -24.94 10.18
N LEU A 256 11.91 -24.22 9.94
CA LEU A 256 11.32 -23.31 10.94
C LEU A 256 10.56 -24.03 12.06
N SER A 257 10.23 -25.30 11.87
CA SER A 257 9.52 -26.09 12.87
C SER A 257 10.15 -27.49 13.00
N ALA A 258 10.52 -27.86 14.21
CA ALA A 258 11.07 -29.17 14.52
C ALA A 258 10.63 -29.62 15.92
N ARG A 259 10.55 -30.94 16.12
CA ARG A 259 10.19 -31.53 17.42
C ARG A 259 11.21 -31.22 18.52
N ARG A 260 12.47 -30.97 18.16
CA ARG A 260 13.60 -30.77 19.11
C ARG A 260 14.30 -29.45 18.74
N PRO A 261 14.93 -28.80 19.74
CA PRO A 261 15.81 -27.67 19.46
C PRO A 261 16.97 -28.07 18.53
N ALA A 262 17.41 -27.15 17.69
CA ALA A 262 18.55 -27.39 16.83
C ALA A 262 19.81 -27.67 17.63
N ALA A 263 20.66 -28.57 17.12
CA ALA A 263 21.89 -29.00 17.80
C ALA A 263 22.85 -27.87 18.16
N ARG A 264 22.78 -26.74 17.40
CA ARG A 264 23.59 -25.53 17.65
C ARG A 264 23.34 -24.89 19.02
N PHE A 265 22.24 -25.20 19.70
CA PHE A 265 21.96 -24.71 21.06
C PHE A 265 22.58 -25.56 22.17
N GLY A 266 23.27 -26.69 21.84
CA GLY A 266 23.95 -27.55 22.81
C GLY A 266 23.03 -28.25 23.82
N LEU A 267 21.73 -28.23 23.61
CA LEU A 267 20.74 -28.91 24.44
C LEU A 267 20.77 -30.39 24.04
N GLY A 268 21.38 -31.24 24.87
CA GLY A 268 21.49 -32.68 24.63
C GLY A 268 20.13 -33.36 24.47
N ALA A 269 20.09 -34.44 23.71
CA ALA A 269 18.95 -35.35 23.69
C ALA A 269 18.86 -36.07 25.04
N ASN A 270 17.97 -35.62 25.92
CA ASN A 270 17.48 -36.47 27.03
C ASN A 270 16.41 -37.42 26.50
#